data_357d3bab7142e5441caebb42400be69c
#
_entry.id   357d3bab7142e5441caebb42400be69c
#
_cell.length_a   1.000
_cell.length_b   1.000
_cell.length_c   1.000
_cell.angle_alpha   90.00
_cell.angle_beta   90.00
_cell.angle_gamma   90.00
#
_symmetry.space_group_name_H-M   'P 1'
#
loop_
_entity.id
_entity.type
_entity.pdbx_description
1 polymer ?
#
loop_
_entity_poly.entity_id
_entity_poly.type
_entity_poly.pdbx_seq_one_letter_code
_entity_poly.pdbx_strand_id
1 'polypeptide(L)'
;MSEKNYEFIDIKRIEPETKSLNVRKVDFSEIYEQTNIKKVSEQASRCLGCGNPYCEWKCPLHNYIPDWLKLIEENRLEEAADLCHETNAFPEICGRICPQEKLCEGACTLNTGYEAVTIGQVEKYISDTALEQGWKPKKYSEKQTKFHVSIIGAGPAGIACAETLIRRGINCTVYDKYSEIGGLLTYGIPVFKLE
;
A
#
# COMPACT_ATOMS: atom_id res chain seq x y z
N MET A 1 4.05 5.59 -28.48
CA MET A 1 4.69 4.52 -27.68
C MET A 1 5.95 5.15 -27.12
N SER A 2 5.97 5.52 -25.83
CA SER A 2 7.20 6.00 -25.20
C SER A 2 8.22 4.87 -25.26
N GLU A 3 9.44 5.18 -25.66
CA GLU A 3 10.56 4.26 -25.52
C GLU A 3 10.55 3.80 -24.07
N LYS A 4 10.48 2.49 -23.85
CA LYS A 4 10.56 1.95 -22.52
C LYS A 4 11.94 2.23 -21.98
N ASN A 5 11.97 3.02 -20.97
CA ASN A 5 13.16 3.46 -20.32
C ASN A 5 13.76 2.30 -19.55
N TYR A 6 15.02 2.06 -19.74
CA TYR A 6 15.81 1.17 -18.90
C TYR A 6 16.35 1.97 -17.71
N GLU A 7 15.49 2.79 -17.10
CA GLU A 7 15.88 3.73 -16.02
C GLU A 7 16.49 3.04 -14.82
N PHE A 8 16.15 1.78 -14.58
CA PHE A 8 16.78 0.95 -13.54
C PHE A 8 18.29 0.76 -13.72
N ILE A 9 18.86 1.04 -14.90
CA ILE A 9 20.30 1.01 -15.16
C ILE A 9 20.96 2.24 -14.56
N ASP A 10 20.33 3.41 -14.73
CA ASP A 10 20.87 4.69 -14.33
C ASP A 10 20.40 5.11 -12.93
N ILE A 11 19.13 4.79 -12.59
CA ILE A 11 18.53 5.07 -11.30
C ILE A 11 18.71 3.87 -10.37
N LYS A 12 19.51 4.04 -9.32
CA LYS A 12 19.69 3.01 -8.29
C LYS A 12 18.51 2.94 -7.36
N ARG A 13 18.32 1.79 -6.72
CA ARG A 13 17.39 1.65 -5.61
C ARG A 13 17.79 2.58 -4.47
N ILE A 14 16.81 3.30 -3.93
CA ILE A 14 16.98 4.17 -2.76
C ILE A 14 16.05 3.66 -1.68
N GLU A 15 16.61 3.18 -0.58
CA GLU A 15 15.81 2.73 0.56
C GLU A 15 15.10 3.92 1.23
N PRO A 16 13.95 3.68 1.89
CA PRO A 16 13.25 4.71 2.65
C PRO A 16 14.17 5.36 3.68
N GLU A 17 14.23 6.69 3.68
CA GLU A 17 14.97 7.44 4.69
C GLU A 17 14.36 7.22 6.08
N THR A 18 15.20 7.11 7.09
CA THR A 18 14.76 6.91 8.46
C THR A 18 15.20 8.07 9.35
N LYS A 19 14.37 8.43 10.32
CA LYS A 19 14.70 9.39 11.37
C LYS A 19 16.03 9.03 12.05
N SER A 20 16.80 10.03 12.44
CA SER A 20 18.08 9.80 13.10
C SER A 20 17.92 8.99 14.39
N LEU A 21 18.95 8.22 14.77
CA LEU A 21 18.93 7.41 15.99
C LEU A 21 18.62 8.23 17.25
N ASN A 22 19.08 9.49 17.32
CA ASN A 22 18.82 10.35 18.46
C ASN A 22 17.33 10.72 18.58
N VAL A 23 16.66 10.97 17.47
CA VAL A 23 15.21 11.20 17.42
C VAL A 23 14.46 9.92 17.81
N ARG A 24 14.81 8.79 17.18
CA ARG A 24 14.15 7.50 17.42
C ARG A 24 14.24 6.95 18.84
N LYS A 25 15.17 7.45 19.66
CA LYS A 25 15.30 7.09 21.08
C LYS A 25 14.29 7.80 21.99
N VAL A 26 13.75 8.93 21.55
CA VAL A 26 12.85 9.78 22.36
C VAL A 26 11.48 9.95 21.73
N ASP A 27 11.39 9.82 20.41
CA ASP A 27 10.17 9.89 19.65
C ASP A 27 9.81 8.47 19.13
N PHE A 28 8.71 7.92 19.63
CA PHE A 28 8.21 6.60 19.25
C PHE A 28 7.22 6.63 18.07
N SER A 29 7.09 7.77 17.38
CA SER A 29 6.33 7.87 16.13
C SER A 29 6.99 7.05 15.00
N GLU A 30 6.33 6.96 13.84
CA GLU A 30 6.85 6.22 12.69
C GLU A 30 8.31 6.58 12.39
N ILE A 31 9.15 5.56 12.19
CA ILE A 31 10.60 5.75 12.01
C ILE A 31 11.00 6.24 10.62
N TYR A 32 10.11 6.09 9.62
CA TYR A 32 10.42 6.51 8.26
C TYR A 32 10.11 7.98 8.06
N GLU A 33 11.02 8.68 7.38
CA GLU A 33 10.79 10.05 6.94
C GLU A 33 9.73 10.09 5.84
N GLN A 34 9.01 11.22 5.76
CA GLN A 34 8.14 11.47 4.62
C GLN A 34 8.96 11.61 3.35
N THR A 35 8.54 10.94 2.31
CA THR A 35 9.16 11.04 0.99
C THR A 35 8.36 11.98 0.09
N ASN A 36 8.96 12.46 -0.99
CA ASN A 36 8.30 13.35 -1.93
C ASN A 36 8.03 12.66 -3.27
N ILE A 37 7.10 13.21 -4.04
CA ILE A 37 6.67 12.67 -5.33
C ILE A 37 7.85 12.45 -6.29
N LYS A 38 8.84 13.33 -6.33
CA LYS A 38 9.99 13.20 -7.23
C LYS A 38 10.77 11.92 -6.95
N LYS A 39 11.16 11.69 -5.70
CA LYS A 39 11.88 10.46 -5.28
C LYS A 39 11.05 9.21 -5.55
N VAL A 40 9.77 9.26 -5.26
CA VAL A 40 8.86 8.12 -5.45
C VAL A 40 8.64 7.81 -6.93
N SER A 41 8.43 8.83 -7.76
CA SER A 41 8.32 8.68 -9.21
C SER A 41 9.61 8.11 -9.83
N GLU A 42 10.79 8.59 -9.40
CA GLU A 42 12.08 8.03 -9.82
C GLU A 42 12.23 6.55 -9.42
N GLN A 43 11.75 6.14 -8.24
CA GLN A 43 11.77 4.72 -7.86
C GLN A 43 10.73 3.91 -8.62
N ALA A 44 9.56 4.46 -8.89
CA ALA A 44 8.51 3.81 -9.68
C ALA A 44 8.94 3.60 -11.14
N SER A 45 9.65 4.56 -11.75
CA SER A 45 10.13 4.48 -13.14
C SER A 45 11.12 3.33 -13.37
N ARG A 46 11.75 2.81 -12.31
CA ARG A 46 12.59 1.61 -12.42
C ARG A 46 11.81 0.35 -12.83
N CYS A 47 10.47 0.39 -12.78
CA CYS A 47 9.64 -0.77 -13.09
C CYS A 47 9.70 -1.11 -14.59
N LEU A 48 10.00 -2.37 -14.90
CA LEU A 48 10.04 -2.87 -16.28
C LEU A 48 8.65 -2.98 -16.94
N GLY A 49 7.56 -2.88 -16.19
CA GLY A 49 6.21 -3.18 -16.69
C GLY A 49 6.15 -4.58 -17.29
N CYS A 50 6.55 -5.59 -16.51
CA CYS A 50 6.65 -6.98 -16.96
C CYS A 50 5.31 -7.50 -17.47
N GLY A 51 5.29 -8.16 -18.64
CA GLY A 51 4.10 -8.88 -19.12
C GLY A 51 3.74 -10.08 -18.27
N ASN A 52 4.66 -10.52 -17.41
CA ASN A 52 4.48 -11.56 -16.41
C ASN A 52 4.97 -11.03 -15.06
N PRO A 53 4.11 -10.30 -14.32
CA PRO A 53 4.52 -9.56 -13.13
C PRO A 53 4.61 -10.47 -11.91
N TYR A 54 5.78 -11.06 -11.67
CA TYR A 54 6.00 -11.93 -10.50
C TYR A 54 5.73 -11.24 -9.16
N CYS A 55 5.92 -9.91 -9.07
CA CYS A 55 5.57 -9.13 -7.90
C CYS A 55 4.07 -9.19 -7.58
N GLU A 56 3.22 -9.09 -8.60
CA GLU A 56 1.77 -9.24 -8.49
C GLU A 56 1.38 -10.67 -8.08
N TRP A 57 1.97 -11.66 -8.74
CA TRP A 57 1.68 -13.07 -8.43
C TRP A 57 2.13 -13.49 -7.03
N LYS A 58 3.19 -12.88 -6.53
CA LYS A 58 3.69 -13.17 -5.18
C LYS A 58 2.94 -12.39 -4.09
N CYS A 59 2.23 -11.34 -4.46
CA CYS A 59 1.34 -10.63 -3.55
C CYS A 59 0.11 -11.49 -3.24
N PRO A 60 -0.20 -11.77 -1.97
CA PRO A 60 -1.40 -12.56 -1.60
C PRO A 60 -2.71 -11.95 -2.06
N LEU A 61 -2.74 -10.64 -2.32
CA LEU A 61 -3.92 -9.90 -2.80
C LEU A 61 -3.92 -9.71 -4.32
N HIS A 62 -2.85 -10.14 -5.01
CA HIS A 62 -2.66 -9.91 -6.45
C HIS A 62 -2.85 -8.42 -6.84
N ASN A 63 -2.20 -7.51 -6.07
CA ASN A 63 -2.24 -6.08 -6.35
C ASN A 63 -1.65 -5.77 -7.74
N TYR A 64 -2.28 -4.87 -8.47
CA TYR A 64 -1.87 -4.39 -9.80
C TYR A 64 -0.60 -3.54 -9.74
N ILE A 65 0.49 -4.14 -9.22
CA ILE A 65 1.72 -3.44 -8.86
C ILE A 65 2.36 -2.70 -10.04
N PRO A 66 2.57 -3.30 -11.21
CA PRO A 66 3.16 -2.59 -12.34
C PRO A 66 2.31 -1.40 -12.80
N ASP A 67 0.99 -1.53 -12.72
CA ASP A 67 0.07 -0.53 -13.25
C ASP A 67 0.04 0.72 -12.36
N TRP A 68 -0.08 0.57 -11.04
CA TRP A 68 -0.04 1.76 -10.18
C TRP A 68 1.38 2.34 -10.03
N LEU A 69 2.46 1.55 -10.21
CA LEU A 69 3.82 2.10 -10.37
C LEU A 69 3.90 3.01 -11.59
N LYS A 70 3.32 2.58 -12.72
CA LYS A 70 3.27 3.39 -13.94
C LYS A 70 2.48 4.69 -13.75
N LEU A 71 1.34 4.63 -13.05
CA LEU A 71 0.56 5.82 -12.74
C LEU A 71 1.34 6.83 -11.88
N ILE A 72 2.14 6.35 -10.92
CA ILE A 72 3.00 7.22 -10.11
C ILE A 72 4.15 7.81 -10.92
N GLU A 73 4.77 7.06 -11.82
CA GLU A 73 5.75 7.59 -12.77
C GLU A 73 5.15 8.74 -13.60
N GLU A 74 3.88 8.62 -13.99
CA GLU A 74 3.12 9.62 -14.73
C GLU A 74 2.53 10.75 -13.87
N ASN A 75 2.80 10.78 -12.56
CA ASN A 75 2.22 11.74 -11.58
C ASN A 75 0.68 11.71 -11.49
N ARG A 76 0.06 10.55 -11.69
CA ARG A 76 -1.38 10.30 -11.62
C ARG A 76 -1.77 9.67 -10.28
N LEU A 77 -1.60 10.43 -9.19
CA LEU A 77 -1.74 9.93 -7.82
C LEU A 77 -3.15 9.38 -7.51
N GLU A 78 -4.21 10.11 -7.88
CA GLU A 78 -5.58 9.67 -7.57
C GLU A 78 -5.93 8.35 -8.26
N GLU A 79 -5.51 8.19 -9.51
CA GLU A 79 -5.74 6.95 -10.25
C GLU A 79 -4.90 5.79 -9.69
N ALA A 80 -3.67 6.08 -9.24
CA ALA A 80 -2.86 5.09 -8.54
C ALA A 80 -3.52 4.65 -7.22
N ALA A 81 -4.09 5.59 -6.46
CA ALA A 81 -4.83 5.28 -5.23
C ALA A 81 -6.09 4.45 -5.50
N ASP A 82 -6.86 4.81 -6.53
CA ASP A 82 -8.01 4.02 -6.95
C ASP A 82 -7.61 2.57 -7.24
N LEU A 83 -6.54 2.38 -7.99
CA LEU A 83 -6.06 1.07 -8.40
C LEU A 83 -5.45 0.25 -7.25
N CYS A 84 -4.68 0.89 -6.35
CA CYS A 84 -4.17 0.27 -5.14
C CYS A 84 -5.30 -0.27 -4.25
N HIS A 85 -6.39 0.50 -4.12
CA HIS A 85 -7.53 0.14 -3.28
C HIS A 85 -8.55 -0.76 -3.98
N GLU A 86 -8.36 -1.10 -5.24
CA GLU A 86 -9.26 -2.03 -5.93
C GLU A 86 -9.15 -3.44 -5.37
N THR A 87 -7.94 -3.89 -5.11
CA THR A 87 -7.64 -5.24 -4.61
C THR A 87 -7.28 -5.26 -3.13
N ASN A 88 -6.91 -4.12 -2.53
CA ASN A 88 -6.41 -4.02 -1.17
C ASN A 88 -7.22 -3.01 -0.35
N ALA A 89 -7.77 -3.45 0.79
CA ALA A 89 -8.48 -2.56 1.71
C ALA A 89 -7.52 -1.63 2.50
N PHE A 90 -6.23 -1.98 2.63
CA PHE A 90 -5.26 -1.32 3.50
C PHE A 90 -3.87 -1.20 2.86
N PRO A 91 -3.72 -0.54 1.71
CA PRO A 91 -2.39 -0.40 1.11
C PRO A 91 -1.43 0.40 1.99
N GLU A 92 -1.92 1.37 2.80
CA GLU A 92 -1.14 2.11 3.78
C GLU A 92 -0.50 1.20 4.86
N ILE A 93 -1.19 0.13 5.23
CA ILE A 93 -0.69 -0.86 6.19
C ILE A 93 0.28 -1.83 5.48
N CYS A 94 -0.10 -2.32 4.31
CA CYS A 94 0.72 -3.24 3.53
C CYS A 94 2.08 -2.64 3.15
N GLY A 95 2.11 -1.37 2.74
CA GLY A 95 3.34 -0.65 2.44
C GLY A 95 4.31 -0.52 3.63
N ARG A 96 3.80 -0.63 4.87
CA ARG A 96 4.59 -0.53 6.11
C ARG A 96 5.01 -1.86 6.71
N ILE A 97 4.14 -2.87 6.70
CA ILE A 97 4.32 -4.06 7.55
C ILE A 97 4.46 -5.39 6.79
N CYS A 98 4.11 -5.43 5.50
CA CYS A 98 4.36 -6.63 4.70
C CYS A 98 5.87 -6.96 4.67
N PRO A 99 6.26 -8.23 4.72
CA PRO A 99 7.64 -8.65 4.46
C PRO A 99 7.93 -8.59 2.95
N GLN A 100 8.08 -7.38 2.40
CA GLN A 100 8.18 -7.15 0.95
C GLN A 100 9.36 -7.91 0.34
N GLU A 101 10.46 -8.06 1.08
CA GLU A 101 11.64 -8.83 0.68
C GLU A 101 11.37 -10.32 0.45
N LYS A 102 10.26 -10.85 0.98
CA LYS A 102 9.79 -12.22 0.78
C LYS A 102 8.60 -12.32 -0.18
N LEU A 103 7.96 -11.20 -0.46
CA LEU A 103 6.76 -11.09 -1.27
C LEU A 103 7.06 -10.33 -2.58
N CYS A 104 6.43 -9.18 -2.77
CA CYS A 104 6.47 -8.43 -4.03
C CYS A 104 7.88 -8.00 -4.44
N GLU A 105 8.66 -7.41 -3.53
CA GLU A 105 10.02 -6.97 -3.84
C GLU A 105 10.97 -8.15 -4.04
N GLY A 106 10.84 -9.20 -3.20
CA GLY A 106 11.61 -10.43 -3.36
C GLY A 106 11.38 -11.14 -4.69
N ALA A 107 10.18 -11.00 -5.25
CA ALA A 107 9.79 -11.58 -6.55
C ALA A 107 9.99 -10.62 -7.73
N CYS A 108 10.43 -9.38 -7.50
CA CYS A 108 10.67 -8.43 -8.57
C CYS A 108 11.75 -8.96 -9.53
N THR A 109 11.48 -8.87 -10.83
CA THR A 109 12.44 -9.30 -11.87
C THR A 109 13.80 -8.61 -11.73
N LEU A 110 13.82 -7.34 -11.31
CA LEU A 110 15.07 -6.60 -11.09
C LEU A 110 15.89 -7.11 -9.91
N ASN A 111 15.29 -7.87 -8.99
CA ASN A 111 15.98 -8.38 -7.80
C ASN A 111 17.14 -9.33 -8.13
N THR A 112 17.23 -9.81 -9.35
CA THR A 112 18.27 -10.73 -9.83
C THR A 112 19.51 -10.05 -10.43
N GLY A 113 19.80 -8.78 -10.08
CA GLY A 113 21.00 -8.10 -10.56
C GLY A 113 20.98 -6.56 -10.51
N TYR A 114 19.80 -5.98 -10.36
CA TYR A 114 19.62 -4.51 -10.38
C TYR A 114 18.91 -3.97 -9.13
N GLU A 115 18.69 -4.79 -8.14
CA GLU A 115 17.87 -4.49 -6.96
C GLU A 115 16.40 -4.20 -7.28
N ALA A 116 15.49 -4.76 -6.50
CA ALA A 116 14.05 -4.61 -6.69
C ALA A 116 13.60 -3.14 -6.67
N VAL A 117 12.46 -2.85 -7.28
CA VAL A 117 11.74 -1.58 -7.04
C VAL A 117 11.32 -1.51 -5.58
N THR A 118 11.35 -0.34 -4.96
CA THR A 118 10.87 -0.10 -3.59
C THR A 118 9.33 -0.06 -3.54
N ILE A 119 8.71 -1.21 -3.82
CA ILE A 119 7.28 -1.35 -4.03
C ILE A 119 6.50 -0.90 -2.78
N GLY A 120 6.91 -1.37 -1.60
CA GLY A 120 6.24 -1.00 -0.36
C GLY A 120 6.29 0.49 -0.05
N GLN A 121 7.41 1.16 -0.34
CA GLN A 121 7.53 2.60 -0.17
C GLN A 121 6.59 3.38 -1.11
N VAL A 122 6.47 2.93 -2.36
CA VAL A 122 5.57 3.57 -3.32
C VAL A 122 4.12 3.34 -2.92
N GLU A 123 3.74 2.12 -2.51
CA GLU A 123 2.40 1.79 -2.01
C GLU A 123 2.01 2.65 -0.81
N LYS A 124 2.91 2.76 0.19
CA LYS A 124 2.75 3.66 1.34
C LYS A 124 2.52 5.10 0.91
N TYR A 125 3.38 5.62 0.02
CA TYR A 125 3.27 7.00 -0.45
C TYR A 125 1.94 7.29 -1.15
N ILE A 126 1.51 6.39 -2.04
CA ILE A 126 0.23 6.53 -2.75
C ILE A 126 -0.91 6.70 -1.75
N SER A 127 -1.00 5.79 -0.79
CA SER A 127 -2.10 5.74 0.17
C SER A 127 -2.09 6.94 1.12
N ASP A 128 -0.95 7.20 1.75
CA ASP A 128 -0.82 8.31 2.70
C ASP A 128 -1.15 9.64 2.03
N THR A 129 -0.51 9.92 0.88
CA THR A 129 -0.68 11.20 0.20
C THR A 129 -2.09 11.40 -0.35
N ALA A 130 -2.70 10.34 -0.90
CA ALA A 130 -4.06 10.42 -1.40
C ALA A 130 -5.07 10.68 -0.26
N LEU A 131 -4.92 9.98 0.87
CA LEU A 131 -5.77 10.18 2.04
C LEU A 131 -5.60 11.58 2.65
N GLU A 132 -4.37 12.08 2.76
CA GLU A 132 -4.07 13.45 3.21
C GLU A 132 -4.70 14.51 2.31
N GLN A 133 -4.79 14.26 1.00
CA GLN A 133 -5.45 15.13 0.02
C GLN A 133 -6.98 14.99 0.02
N GLY A 134 -7.53 14.13 0.87
CA GLY A 134 -8.99 13.92 1.00
C GLY A 134 -9.59 12.96 -0.01
N TRP A 135 -8.76 12.21 -0.72
CA TRP A 135 -9.23 11.11 -1.57
C TRP A 135 -9.97 10.06 -0.74
N LYS A 136 -10.96 9.42 -1.35
CA LYS A 136 -11.75 8.35 -0.71
C LYS A 136 -11.92 7.18 -1.67
N PRO A 137 -11.90 5.92 -1.15
CA PRO A 137 -12.15 4.75 -1.96
C PRO A 137 -13.49 4.81 -2.71
N LYS A 138 -13.48 4.44 -3.98
CA LYS A 138 -14.70 4.41 -4.80
C LYS A 138 -15.68 3.36 -4.29
N LYS A 139 -16.96 3.71 -4.31
CA LYS A 139 -18.03 2.74 -4.11
C LYS A 139 -18.31 2.00 -5.41
N TYR A 140 -18.48 0.70 -5.32
CA TYR A 140 -18.89 -0.12 -6.46
C TYR A 140 -20.39 -0.06 -6.72
N SER A 141 -21.17 0.34 -5.72
CA SER A 141 -22.62 0.49 -5.83
C SER A 141 -23.12 1.68 -5.04
N GLU A 142 -23.87 2.55 -5.69
CA GLU A 142 -24.59 3.64 -5.04
C GLU A 142 -25.92 3.16 -4.41
N LYS A 143 -26.42 1.98 -4.82
CA LYS A 143 -27.66 1.41 -4.27
C LYS A 143 -27.34 0.56 -3.06
N GLN A 144 -27.92 0.95 -1.93
CA GLN A 144 -27.89 0.10 -0.75
C GLN A 144 -28.82 -1.11 -0.93
N THR A 145 -28.31 -2.26 -0.51
CA THR A 145 -29.11 -3.48 -0.44
C THR A 145 -29.95 -3.50 0.85
N LYS A 146 -30.95 -4.38 0.90
CA LYS A 146 -31.72 -4.64 2.13
C LYS A 146 -30.99 -5.53 3.14
N PHE A 147 -29.82 -6.03 2.78
CA PHE A 147 -29.05 -6.93 3.64
C PHE A 147 -28.24 -6.14 4.67
N HIS A 148 -28.11 -6.73 5.85
CA HIS A 148 -27.28 -6.25 6.91
C HIS A 148 -26.42 -7.42 7.44
N VAL A 149 -25.11 -7.23 7.53
CA VAL A 149 -24.18 -8.28 7.94
C VAL A 149 -23.56 -7.92 9.29
N SER A 150 -23.56 -8.86 10.22
CA SER A 150 -22.86 -8.74 11.50
C SER A 150 -21.48 -9.40 11.37
N ILE A 151 -20.43 -8.67 11.71
CA ILE A 151 -19.04 -9.12 11.67
C ILE A 151 -18.54 -9.23 13.11
N ILE A 152 -18.01 -10.35 13.47
CA ILE A 152 -17.45 -10.59 14.81
C ILE A 152 -15.92 -10.49 14.73
N GLY A 153 -15.38 -9.45 15.36
CA GLY A 153 -13.97 -9.12 15.39
C GLY A 153 -13.63 -7.92 14.50
N ALA A 154 -13.09 -6.85 15.10
CA ALA A 154 -12.61 -5.64 14.43
C ALA A 154 -11.08 -5.67 14.18
N GLY A 155 -10.51 -6.85 13.99
CA GLY A 155 -9.14 -7.00 13.48
C GLY A 155 -9.07 -6.76 11.97
N PRO A 156 -7.87 -6.88 11.35
CA PRO A 156 -7.68 -6.56 9.93
C PRO A 156 -8.65 -7.32 9.01
N ALA A 157 -8.91 -8.58 9.28
CA ALA A 157 -9.85 -9.37 8.48
C ALA A 157 -11.30 -8.86 8.56
N GLY A 158 -11.78 -8.52 9.77
CA GLY A 158 -13.13 -7.99 9.97
C GLY A 158 -13.32 -6.62 9.36
N ILE A 159 -12.31 -5.73 9.49
CA ILE A 159 -12.36 -4.39 8.90
C ILE A 159 -12.29 -4.46 7.36
N ALA A 160 -11.43 -5.30 6.79
CA ALA A 160 -11.39 -5.53 5.34
C ALA A 160 -12.72 -6.09 4.79
N CYS A 161 -13.33 -6.99 5.54
CA CYS A 161 -14.67 -7.50 5.21
C CYS A 161 -15.72 -6.37 5.23
N ALA A 162 -15.71 -5.54 6.27
CA ALA A 162 -16.63 -4.41 6.40
C ALA A 162 -16.46 -3.41 5.25
N GLU A 163 -15.22 -3.03 4.94
CA GLU A 163 -14.89 -2.13 3.84
C GLU A 163 -15.43 -2.68 2.52
N THR A 164 -15.14 -3.93 2.22
CA THR A 164 -15.60 -4.57 0.98
C THR A 164 -17.11 -4.65 0.87
N LEU A 165 -17.83 -4.92 1.97
CA LEU A 165 -19.30 -4.94 2.00
C LEU A 165 -19.89 -3.55 1.76
N ILE A 166 -19.37 -2.54 2.45
CA ILE A 166 -19.85 -1.15 2.32
C ILE A 166 -19.64 -0.64 0.89
N ARG A 167 -18.50 -0.90 0.27
CA ARG A 167 -18.26 -0.53 -1.13
C ARG A 167 -19.26 -1.19 -2.10
N ARG A 168 -19.78 -2.36 -1.75
CA ARG A 168 -20.84 -3.06 -2.51
C ARG A 168 -22.27 -2.68 -2.12
N GLY A 169 -22.46 -1.69 -1.26
CA GLY A 169 -23.75 -1.21 -0.82
C GLY A 169 -24.43 -2.13 0.19
N ILE A 170 -23.69 -2.97 0.88
CA ILE A 170 -24.20 -3.85 1.95
C ILE A 170 -23.84 -3.22 3.31
N ASN A 171 -24.86 -2.93 4.11
CA ASN A 171 -24.64 -2.41 5.46
C ASN A 171 -24.08 -3.50 6.37
N CYS A 172 -23.20 -3.12 7.27
CA CYS A 172 -22.65 -4.04 8.26
C CYS A 172 -22.49 -3.39 9.63
N THR A 173 -22.45 -4.23 10.67
CA THR A 173 -22.06 -3.84 12.04
C THR A 173 -20.92 -4.75 12.46
N VAL A 174 -19.83 -4.15 12.93
CA VAL A 174 -18.67 -4.87 13.45
C VAL A 174 -18.75 -4.87 14.97
N TYR A 175 -18.63 -6.05 15.58
CA TYR A 175 -18.60 -6.24 17.01
C TYR A 175 -17.22 -6.70 17.45
N ASP A 176 -16.66 -6.07 18.47
CA ASP A 176 -15.39 -6.50 19.07
C ASP A 176 -15.49 -6.51 20.59
N LYS A 177 -14.64 -7.30 21.23
CA LYS A 177 -14.52 -7.35 22.68
C LYS A 177 -13.63 -6.24 23.25
N TYR A 178 -12.79 -5.65 22.43
CA TYR A 178 -11.88 -4.56 22.81
C TYR A 178 -12.50 -3.20 22.52
N SER A 179 -12.03 -2.18 23.23
CA SER A 179 -12.50 -0.80 23.08
C SER A 179 -12.02 -0.16 21.78
N GLU A 180 -10.87 -0.57 21.29
CA GLU A 180 -10.26 -0.03 20.07
C GLU A 180 -10.32 -1.06 18.94
N ILE A 181 -10.55 -0.56 17.73
CA ILE A 181 -10.51 -1.36 16.50
C ILE A 181 -9.07 -1.64 16.06
N GLY A 182 -8.87 -2.58 15.15
CA GLY A 182 -7.58 -2.90 14.55
C GLY A 182 -7.00 -4.25 15.00
N GLY A 183 -7.43 -4.78 16.13
CA GLY A 183 -6.91 -6.06 16.64
C GLY A 183 -5.39 -6.03 16.79
N LEU A 184 -4.66 -6.96 16.16
CA LEU A 184 -3.19 -6.99 16.22
C LEU A 184 -2.51 -5.80 15.55
N LEU A 185 -3.16 -5.05 14.67
CA LEU A 185 -2.62 -3.80 14.14
C LEU A 185 -2.43 -2.79 15.27
N THR A 186 -3.41 -2.69 16.18
CA THR A 186 -3.38 -1.76 17.31
C THR A 186 -2.64 -2.34 18.52
N TYR A 187 -2.90 -3.61 18.86
CA TYR A 187 -2.40 -4.21 20.11
C TYR A 187 -1.11 -5.02 19.94
N GLY A 188 -0.63 -5.24 18.73
CA GLY A 188 0.53 -6.11 18.45
C GLY A 188 1.66 -5.47 17.69
N ILE A 189 1.40 -4.41 16.91
CA ILE A 189 2.42 -3.73 16.12
C ILE A 189 2.91 -2.48 16.88
N PRO A 190 4.24 -2.30 17.03
CA PRO A 190 4.76 -1.12 17.69
C PRO A 190 4.42 0.18 16.91
N VAL A 191 4.11 1.25 17.65
CA VAL A 191 3.72 2.56 17.10
C VAL A 191 4.76 3.11 16.13
N PHE A 192 6.05 2.88 16.39
CA PHE A 192 7.12 3.32 15.48
C PHE A 192 7.12 2.62 14.10
N LYS A 193 6.33 1.58 13.93
CA LYS A 193 6.13 0.87 12.67
C LYS A 193 4.78 1.18 12.01
N LEU A 194 3.75 1.35 12.82
CA LEU A 194 2.39 1.68 12.41
C LEU A 194 1.73 2.51 13.50
N GLU A 195 1.46 3.79 13.22
CA GLU A 195 0.72 4.72 14.09
C GLU A 195 -0.79 4.47 14.02
#